data_26b4201f405a9645e5b331d32015c956
#
_entry.id   26b4201f405a9645e5b331d32015c956
#
_cell.length_a   1.000
_cell.length_b   1.000
_cell.length_c   1.000
_cell.angle_alpha   90.00
_cell.angle_beta   90.00
_cell.angle_gamma   90.00
#
_symmetry.space_group_name_H-M   'P 1'
#
loop_
_entity.id
_entity.type
_entity.pdbx_description
1 polymer ?
#
loop_
_entity_poly.entity_id
_entity_poly.type
_entity_poly.pdbx_seq_one_letter_code
_entity_poly.pdbx_strand_id
1 'polypeptide(L)'
;MTDPTRKRQLEELDQVKLCTRILYQARSELYLNMRFLDVSLSSLGFEADWGRGGIATDGWLIYYGPEYLTALFGQGRNRVNRAYLHMLFHCLFCHMYTRKDRDKDYWDLACDIAMESVIDGLFQKCVHVPKNPLRRETYLRLEKQLAREPGGAGQEQGPGQGQTSGQGQTPGQGQTPGQGQTSGQGQTSGQEPRRIPLTAERVYRALKEMGLSGRRLQQLQSEFYVDSHDLWEQEDDSRQARPRQEQWNDNREKVQTQMETMGSKDESEDNRSLLDQVQVENRERYDYSRFLRKFAVLREEMQVDPDSFDYAFYTYGLSLYGNMPLLEPLESKEVYRIEDFAIVIDTSMSCSGELVARFLEETYDVLSESGSYFKKVHVHIIQCDDAVQ
;
A
#
# COMPACT_ATOMS: atom_id res chain seq x y z
N MET A 1 -48.10 -5.67 29.29
CA MET A 1 -47.88 -4.82 28.12
C MET A 1 -46.44 -4.41 28.12
N THR A 2 -45.63 -4.93 27.20
CA THR A 2 -44.23 -4.54 27.04
C THR A 2 -44.20 -3.14 26.44
N ASP A 3 -43.44 -2.24 27.05
CA ASP A 3 -43.23 -0.86 26.59
C ASP A 3 -42.74 -0.92 25.12
N PRO A 4 -43.44 -0.21 24.18
CA PRO A 4 -43.10 -0.22 22.77
C PRO A 4 -41.66 0.28 22.51
N THR A 5 -41.14 1.17 23.34
CA THR A 5 -39.76 1.68 23.29
C THR A 5 -38.75 0.57 23.60
N ARG A 6 -39.02 -0.23 24.64
CA ARG A 6 -38.17 -1.36 25.03
C ARG A 6 -38.18 -2.46 23.98
N LYS A 7 -39.33 -2.69 23.33
CA LYS A 7 -39.41 -3.67 22.24
C LYS A 7 -38.55 -3.23 21.05
N ARG A 8 -38.64 -1.99 20.64
CA ARG A 8 -37.81 -1.42 19.56
C ARG A 8 -36.32 -1.52 19.87
N GLN A 9 -35.87 -1.16 21.07
CA GLN A 9 -34.47 -1.27 21.48
C GLN A 9 -33.94 -2.71 21.43
N LEU A 10 -34.77 -3.71 21.79
CA LEU A 10 -34.38 -5.10 21.69
C LEU A 10 -34.28 -5.56 20.23
N GLU A 11 -35.19 -5.14 19.37
CA GLU A 11 -35.14 -5.43 17.92
C GLU A 11 -33.89 -4.80 17.29
N GLU A 12 -33.57 -3.56 17.61
CA GLU A 12 -32.35 -2.88 17.16
C GLU A 12 -31.08 -3.61 17.63
N LEU A 13 -31.03 -4.02 18.91
CA LEU A 13 -29.91 -4.76 19.45
C LEU A 13 -29.72 -6.13 18.76
N ASP A 14 -30.79 -6.85 18.50
CA ASP A 14 -30.72 -8.14 17.83
C ASP A 14 -30.32 -8.00 16.36
N GLN A 15 -30.70 -6.92 15.69
CA GLN A 15 -30.26 -6.61 14.34
C GLN A 15 -28.77 -6.27 14.31
N VAL A 16 -28.24 -5.51 15.26
CA VAL A 16 -26.80 -5.22 15.38
C VAL A 16 -26.02 -6.53 15.62
N LYS A 17 -26.49 -7.41 16.51
CA LYS A 17 -25.85 -8.72 16.74
C LYS A 17 -25.82 -9.55 15.46
N LEU A 18 -26.91 -9.56 14.69
CA LEU A 18 -26.96 -10.28 13.41
C LEU A 18 -25.94 -9.72 12.43
N CYS A 19 -25.89 -8.39 12.24
CA CYS A 19 -24.94 -7.72 11.37
C CYS A 19 -23.49 -8.00 11.77
N THR A 20 -23.19 -7.92 13.06
CA THR A 20 -21.86 -8.25 13.59
C THR A 20 -21.47 -9.69 13.28
N ARG A 21 -22.39 -10.65 13.41
CA ARG A 21 -22.15 -12.05 13.03
C ARG A 21 -21.90 -12.19 11.53
N ILE A 22 -22.63 -11.47 10.67
CA ILE A 22 -22.43 -11.46 9.21
C ILE A 22 -21.01 -11.00 8.88
N LEU A 23 -20.54 -9.90 9.49
CA LEU A 23 -19.19 -9.37 9.25
C LEU A 23 -18.09 -10.30 9.79
N TYR A 24 -18.27 -10.91 10.95
CA TYR A 24 -17.34 -11.93 11.46
C TYR A 24 -17.30 -13.17 10.55
N GLN A 25 -18.43 -13.59 10.01
CA GLN A 25 -18.47 -14.68 9.04
C GLN A 25 -17.74 -14.32 7.75
N ALA A 26 -17.94 -13.10 7.23
CA ALA A 26 -17.22 -12.61 6.06
C ALA A 26 -15.71 -12.59 6.32
N ARG A 27 -15.27 -12.04 7.45
CA ARG A 27 -13.86 -12.05 7.88
C ARG A 27 -13.27 -13.46 7.91
N SER A 28 -13.98 -14.39 8.51
CA SER A 28 -13.54 -15.78 8.63
C SER A 28 -13.45 -16.47 7.26
N GLU A 29 -14.40 -16.22 6.37
CA GLU A 29 -14.40 -16.79 5.02
C GLU A 29 -13.25 -16.20 4.18
N LEU A 30 -12.98 -14.89 4.29
CA LEU A 30 -11.84 -14.23 3.65
C LEU A 30 -10.51 -14.79 4.19
N TYR A 31 -10.38 -14.94 5.50
CA TYR A 31 -9.19 -15.52 6.13
C TYR A 31 -8.92 -16.95 5.64
N LEU A 32 -9.93 -17.79 5.55
CA LEU A 32 -9.76 -19.18 5.10
C LEU A 32 -9.26 -19.27 3.64
N ASN A 33 -9.66 -18.32 2.79
CA ASN A 33 -9.29 -18.30 1.38
C ASN A 33 -8.00 -17.50 1.12
N MET A 34 -7.68 -16.52 1.98
CA MET A 34 -6.57 -15.57 1.80
C MET A 34 -5.84 -15.34 3.12
N ARG A 35 -5.12 -16.36 3.61
CA ARG A 35 -4.43 -16.34 4.92
C ARG A 35 -3.40 -15.24 5.05
N PHE A 36 -2.80 -14.81 3.95
CA PHE A 36 -1.85 -13.71 3.92
C PHE A 36 -2.47 -12.35 4.32
N LEU A 37 -3.81 -12.25 4.40
CA LEU A 37 -4.52 -11.06 4.88
C LEU A 37 -4.85 -11.09 6.38
N ASP A 38 -4.42 -12.08 7.15
CA ASP A 38 -4.80 -12.30 8.55
C ASP A 38 -4.66 -11.03 9.41
N VAL A 39 -3.48 -10.44 9.42
CA VAL A 39 -3.19 -9.23 10.20
C VAL A 39 -4.08 -8.07 9.75
N SER A 40 -4.24 -7.89 8.44
CA SER A 40 -5.05 -6.82 7.86
C SER A 40 -6.53 -6.99 8.15
N LEU A 41 -7.07 -8.21 8.02
CA LEU A 41 -8.47 -8.53 8.33
C LEU A 41 -8.80 -8.29 9.81
N SER A 42 -7.87 -8.58 10.72
CA SER A 42 -8.07 -8.38 12.15
C SER A 42 -7.93 -6.92 12.59
N SER A 43 -7.37 -6.05 11.75
CA SER A 43 -7.14 -4.63 12.07
C SER A 43 -8.40 -3.76 12.02
N LEU A 44 -9.51 -4.23 11.42
CA LEU A 44 -10.75 -3.48 11.30
C LEU A 44 -11.79 -3.93 12.34
N GLY A 45 -12.33 -2.98 13.10
CA GLY A 45 -13.50 -3.19 13.96
C GLY A 45 -14.82 -2.97 13.20
N PHE A 46 -15.95 -3.05 13.89
CA PHE A 46 -17.28 -2.89 13.30
C PHE A 46 -18.15 -1.97 14.16
N GLU A 47 -18.84 -1.03 13.53
CA GLU A 47 -19.77 -0.13 14.20
C GLU A 47 -21.06 0.05 13.39
N ALA A 48 -22.20 -0.06 14.06
CA ALA A 48 -23.50 0.15 13.44
C ALA A 48 -23.84 1.64 13.40
N ASP A 49 -24.17 2.16 12.23
CA ASP A 49 -24.62 3.51 12.00
C ASP A 49 -26.04 3.50 11.41
N TRP A 50 -27.04 3.78 12.24
CA TRP A 50 -28.45 3.76 11.85
C TRP A 50 -28.84 4.87 10.87
N GLY A 51 -28.03 5.92 10.77
CA GLY A 51 -28.23 7.00 9.80
C GLY A 51 -27.66 6.69 8.42
N ARG A 52 -26.87 5.62 8.30
CA ARG A 52 -26.15 5.29 7.08
C ARG A 52 -26.94 4.34 6.18
N GLY A 53 -27.16 4.76 4.94
CA GLY A 53 -27.80 3.94 3.90
C GLY A 53 -26.84 3.02 3.15
N GLY A 54 -25.62 2.78 3.65
CA GLY A 54 -24.55 2.03 2.99
C GLY A 54 -23.53 1.48 3.98
N ILE A 55 -22.29 1.37 3.50
CA ILE A 55 -21.11 0.93 4.26
C ILE A 55 -19.96 1.91 4.01
N ALA A 56 -19.06 2.11 4.98
CA ALA A 56 -17.90 2.99 4.86
C ALA A 56 -16.79 2.57 5.83
N THR A 57 -15.59 3.09 5.67
CA THR A 57 -14.48 2.89 6.61
C THR A 57 -13.68 4.17 6.82
N ASP A 58 -13.18 4.34 8.04
CA ASP A 58 -12.22 5.39 8.43
C ASP A 58 -10.79 4.84 8.60
N GLY A 59 -10.58 3.57 8.26
CA GLY A 59 -9.31 2.87 8.45
C GLY A 59 -9.15 2.18 9.82
N TRP A 60 -10.10 2.35 10.75
CA TRP A 60 -10.20 1.61 12.02
C TRP A 60 -11.42 0.73 12.09
N LEU A 61 -12.55 1.29 11.68
CA LEU A 61 -13.86 0.68 11.80
C LEU A 61 -14.51 0.57 10.42
N ILE A 62 -15.31 -0.45 10.27
CA ILE A 62 -16.29 -0.54 9.20
C ILE A 62 -17.62 -0.07 9.80
N TYR A 63 -18.09 1.06 9.31
CA TYR A 63 -19.41 1.61 9.64
C TYR A 63 -20.44 1.06 8.67
N TYR A 64 -21.54 0.58 9.18
CA TYR A 64 -22.57 -0.04 8.34
C TYR A 64 -23.99 0.35 8.77
N GLY A 65 -24.85 0.58 7.79
CA GLY A 65 -26.29 0.62 8.00
C GLY A 65 -26.86 -0.80 8.22
N PRO A 66 -27.52 -1.11 9.36
CA PRO A 66 -27.98 -2.48 9.61
C PRO A 66 -28.95 -3.01 8.55
N GLU A 67 -29.83 -2.17 8.03
CA GLU A 67 -30.78 -2.54 6.96
C GLU A 67 -30.03 -2.83 5.64
N TYR A 68 -29.07 -1.97 5.29
CA TYR A 68 -28.25 -2.16 4.10
C TYR A 68 -27.45 -3.47 4.15
N LEU A 69 -26.77 -3.73 5.26
CA LEU A 69 -25.91 -4.90 5.39
C LEU A 69 -26.72 -6.20 5.35
N THR A 70 -27.90 -6.23 5.99
CA THR A 70 -28.80 -7.38 5.93
C THR A 70 -29.36 -7.60 4.51
N ALA A 71 -29.71 -6.55 3.80
CA ALA A 71 -30.15 -6.62 2.42
C ALA A 71 -29.03 -7.10 1.48
N LEU A 72 -27.78 -6.61 1.67
CA LEU A 72 -26.60 -7.03 0.92
C LEU A 72 -26.32 -8.53 1.15
N PHE A 73 -26.40 -8.99 2.40
CA PHE A 73 -26.24 -10.40 2.75
C PHE A 73 -27.33 -11.28 2.12
N GLY A 74 -28.56 -10.79 2.07
CA GLY A 74 -29.67 -11.47 1.39
C GLY A 74 -29.46 -11.66 -0.12
N GLN A 75 -28.67 -10.77 -0.77
CA GLN A 75 -28.28 -10.91 -2.17
C GLN A 75 -27.16 -11.94 -2.38
N GLY A 76 -26.39 -12.27 -1.34
CA GLY A 76 -25.34 -13.28 -1.37
C GLY A 76 -24.15 -12.93 -0.46
N ARG A 77 -23.63 -13.94 0.24
CA ARG A 77 -22.45 -13.82 1.13
C ARG A 77 -21.25 -13.22 0.41
N ASN A 78 -21.01 -13.64 -0.84
CA ASN A 78 -19.91 -13.18 -1.67
C ASN A 78 -19.94 -11.66 -1.88
N ARG A 79 -21.11 -11.02 -1.85
CA ARG A 79 -21.23 -9.57 -1.94
C ARG A 79 -20.75 -8.86 -0.68
N VAL A 80 -21.07 -9.41 0.49
CA VAL A 80 -20.56 -8.88 1.77
C VAL A 80 -19.06 -9.10 1.88
N ASN A 81 -18.56 -10.28 1.51
CA ASN A 81 -17.13 -10.58 1.47
C ASN A 81 -16.39 -9.60 0.54
N ARG A 82 -16.96 -9.33 -0.64
CA ARG A 82 -16.41 -8.39 -1.61
C ARG A 82 -16.37 -6.97 -1.05
N ALA A 83 -17.46 -6.49 -0.46
CA ALA A 83 -17.51 -5.16 0.14
C ALA A 83 -16.51 -5.02 1.30
N TYR A 84 -16.38 -6.06 2.14
CA TYR A 84 -15.36 -6.09 3.19
C TYR A 84 -13.95 -5.99 2.61
N LEU A 85 -13.64 -6.81 1.62
CA LEU A 85 -12.32 -6.85 0.98
C LEU A 85 -12.00 -5.55 0.26
N HIS A 86 -12.99 -4.93 -0.37
CA HIS A 86 -12.87 -3.62 -1.03
C HIS A 86 -12.41 -2.54 -0.03
N MET A 87 -13.12 -2.38 1.08
CA MET A 87 -12.73 -1.43 2.14
C MET A 87 -11.37 -1.77 2.76
N LEU A 88 -11.08 -3.06 2.97
CA LEU A 88 -9.78 -3.49 3.45
C LEU A 88 -8.66 -3.05 2.51
N PHE A 89 -8.87 -3.16 1.20
CA PHE A 89 -7.87 -2.74 0.22
C PHE A 89 -7.72 -1.23 0.17
N HIS A 90 -8.80 -0.44 0.34
CA HIS A 90 -8.65 1.01 0.51
C HIS A 90 -7.74 1.37 1.69
N CYS A 91 -7.86 0.66 2.80
CA CYS A 91 -6.98 0.82 3.96
C CYS A 91 -5.54 0.38 3.63
N LEU A 92 -5.38 -0.82 3.06
CA LEU A 92 -4.08 -1.43 2.74
C LEU A 92 -3.27 -0.57 1.77
N PHE A 93 -3.93 0.04 0.78
CA PHE A 93 -3.31 0.93 -0.20
C PHE A 93 -3.35 2.41 0.22
N CYS A 94 -3.82 2.70 1.44
CA CYS A 94 -3.80 4.03 2.03
C CYS A 94 -4.52 5.12 1.21
N HIS A 95 -5.56 4.77 0.45
CA HIS A 95 -6.25 5.69 -0.47
C HIS A 95 -6.83 6.92 0.22
N MET A 96 -7.34 6.75 1.45
CA MET A 96 -7.89 7.82 2.27
C MET A 96 -6.86 8.90 2.68
N TYR A 97 -5.55 8.57 2.62
CA TYR A 97 -4.47 9.48 3.02
C TYR A 97 -3.70 10.07 1.84
N THR A 98 -3.98 9.62 0.61
CA THR A 98 -3.14 9.91 -0.56
C THR A 98 -3.81 10.76 -1.62
N ARG A 99 -5.00 11.32 -1.34
CA ARG A 99 -5.71 12.20 -2.28
C ARG A 99 -4.92 13.47 -2.61
N LYS A 100 -4.33 14.13 -1.60
CA LYS A 100 -3.65 15.43 -1.76
C LYS A 100 -4.57 16.44 -2.49
N ASP A 101 -4.03 17.17 -3.46
CA ASP A 101 -4.75 18.19 -4.25
C ASP A 101 -5.56 17.60 -5.43
N ARG A 102 -5.76 16.27 -5.46
CA ARG A 102 -6.51 15.63 -6.54
C ARG A 102 -8.01 15.92 -6.40
N ASP A 103 -8.66 16.03 -7.56
CA ASP A 103 -10.11 16.17 -7.66
C ASP A 103 -10.80 14.96 -7.01
N LYS A 104 -11.71 15.23 -6.06
CA LYS A 104 -12.37 14.21 -5.24
C LYS A 104 -13.12 13.18 -6.07
N ASP A 105 -13.98 13.62 -6.97
CA ASP A 105 -14.87 12.72 -7.73
C ASP A 105 -14.07 11.76 -8.62
N TYR A 106 -12.97 12.26 -9.20
CA TYR A 106 -12.07 11.45 -10.01
C TYR A 106 -11.18 10.56 -9.16
N TRP A 107 -10.76 11.04 -7.96
CA TRP A 107 -9.92 10.25 -7.06
C TRP A 107 -10.71 9.07 -6.48
N ASP A 108 -11.90 9.33 -5.96
CA ASP A 108 -12.79 8.31 -5.40
C ASP A 108 -13.07 7.22 -6.44
N LEU A 109 -13.47 7.62 -7.66
CA LEU A 109 -13.67 6.67 -8.75
C LEU A 109 -12.39 5.89 -9.12
N ALA A 110 -11.23 6.55 -9.13
CA ALA A 110 -9.97 5.89 -9.46
C ALA A 110 -9.61 4.83 -8.41
N CYS A 111 -9.82 5.12 -7.14
CA CYS A 111 -9.62 4.18 -6.03
C CYS A 111 -10.56 2.98 -6.15
N ASP A 112 -11.83 3.20 -6.41
CA ASP A 112 -12.82 2.13 -6.61
C ASP A 112 -12.47 1.24 -7.79
N ILE A 113 -12.13 1.82 -8.94
CA ILE A 113 -11.72 1.06 -10.12
C ILE A 113 -10.47 0.23 -9.84
N ALA A 114 -9.47 0.81 -9.16
CA ALA A 114 -8.24 0.13 -8.81
C ALA A 114 -8.52 -1.09 -7.93
N MET A 115 -9.29 -0.92 -6.84
CA MET A 115 -9.61 -2.01 -5.91
C MET A 115 -10.48 -3.07 -6.55
N GLU A 116 -11.50 -2.67 -7.29
CA GLU A 116 -12.36 -3.62 -7.99
C GLU A 116 -11.59 -4.41 -9.07
N SER A 117 -10.57 -3.80 -9.71
CA SER A 117 -9.73 -4.51 -10.68
C SER A 117 -8.86 -5.58 -10.01
N VAL A 118 -8.33 -5.28 -8.82
CA VAL A 118 -7.58 -6.26 -8.01
C VAL A 118 -8.48 -7.41 -7.58
N ILE A 119 -9.65 -7.11 -6.99
CA ILE A 119 -10.61 -8.13 -6.54
C ILE A 119 -11.11 -8.99 -7.70
N ASP A 120 -11.34 -8.37 -8.86
CA ASP A 120 -11.73 -9.09 -10.08
C ASP A 120 -10.60 -9.93 -10.67
N GLY A 121 -9.35 -9.62 -10.34
CA GLY A 121 -8.16 -10.40 -10.67
C GLY A 121 -7.89 -11.55 -9.69
N LEU A 122 -8.49 -11.52 -8.49
CA LEU A 122 -8.48 -12.63 -7.56
C LEU A 122 -9.49 -13.69 -8.03
N PHE A 123 -9.04 -14.87 -8.42
CA PHE A 123 -9.94 -15.97 -8.84
C PHE A 123 -10.60 -16.67 -7.65
N GLN A 124 -10.88 -15.93 -6.57
CA GLN A 124 -11.46 -16.46 -5.33
C GLN A 124 -12.99 -16.53 -5.39
N LYS A 125 -13.54 -17.72 -5.23
CA LYS A 125 -15.00 -17.94 -5.28
C LYS A 125 -15.76 -17.16 -4.22
N CYS A 126 -15.16 -16.94 -3.06
CA CYS A 126 -15.81 -16.26 -1.92
C CYS A 126 -16.10 -14.77 -2.18
N VAL A 127 -15.45 -14.14 -3.17
CA VAL A 127 -15.65 -12.72 -3.57
C VAL A 127 -16.14 -12.57 -5.00
N HIS A 128 -16.31 -13.68 -5.72
CA HIS A 128 -16.66 -13.62 -7.14
C HIS A 128 -18.10 -13.12 -7.34
N VAL A 129 -18.21 -12.09 -8.17
CA VAL A 129 -19.47 -11.54 -8.68
C VAL A 129 -19.37 -11.45 -10.19
N PRO A 130 -20.42 -11.80 -10.96
CA PRO A 130 -20.40 -11.66 -12.42
C PRO A 130 -20.09 -10.23 -12.86
N LYS A 131 -19.10 -10.08 -13.74
CA LYS A 131 -18.64 -8.76 -14.22
C LYS A 131 -19.61 -8.20 -15.24
N ASN A 132 -20.04 -6.96 -15.05
CA ASN A 132 -20.76 -6.18 -16.04
C ASN A 132 -19.87 -5.92 -17.27
N PRO A 133 -20.40 -5.93 -18.50
CA PRO A 133 -19.67 -5.55 -19.71
C PRO A 133 -18.97 -4.18 -19.59
N LEU A 134 -19.58 -3.21 -18.93
CA LEU A 134 -19.02 -1.89 -18.70
C LEU A 134 -17.70 -1.93 -17.90
N ARG A 135 -17.60 -2.78 -16.89
CA ARG A 135 -16.36 -2.97 -16.12
C ARG A 135 -15.23 -3.50 -17.01
N ARG A 136 -15.52 -4.53 -17.81
CA ARG A 136 -14.53 -5.12 -18.74
C ARG A 136 -14.03 -4.11 -19.76
N GLU A 137 -14.95 -3.35 -20.34
CA GLU A 137 -14.61 -2.29 -21.29
C GLU A 137 -13.72 -1.24 -20.66
N THR A 138 -14.05 -0.83 -19.41
CA THR A 138 -13.30 0.18 -18.67
C THR A 138 -11.88 -0.29 -18.38
N TYR A 139 -11.68 -1.50 -17.86
CA TYR A 139 -10.35 -2.04 -17.62
C TYR A 139 -9.52 -2.12 -18.91
N LEU A 140 -10.06 -2.67 -19.98
CA LEU A 140 -9.36 -2.77 -21.27
C LEU A 140 -8.97 -1.39 -21.83
N ARG A 141 -9.81 -0.38 -21.59
CA ARG A 141 -9.53 0.99 -22.05
C ARG A 141 -8.40 1.61 -21.25
N LEU A 142 -8.41 1.44 -19.92
CA LEU A 142 -7.36 1.92 -19.02
C LEU A 142 -6.02 1.23 -19.32
N GLU A 143 -6.01 -0.09 -19.43
CA GLU A 143 -4.81 -0.86 -19.79
C GLU A 143 -4.19 -0.40 -21.13
N LYS A 144 -5.02 -0.16 -22.13
CA LYS A 144 -4.57 0.36 -23.44
C LYS A 144 -3.99 1.77 -23.35
N GLN A 145 -4.54 2.61 -22.48
CA GLN A 145 -4.04 3.98 -22.31
C GLN A 145 -2.70 3.95 -21.59
N LEU A 146 -2.60 3.22 -20.49
CA LEU A 146 -1.37 3.07 -19.72
C LEU A 146 -0.24 2.40 -20.51
N ALA A 147 -0.55 1.48 -21.42
CA ALA A 147 0.43 0.86 -22.31
C ALA A 147 1.03 1.84 -23.34
N ARG A 148 0.42 3.00 -23.58
CA ARG A 148 0.91 4.04 -24.50
C ARG A 148 1.83 5.05 -23.82
N GLU A 149 1.87 5.10 -22.49
CA GLU A 149 2.78 5.98 -21.77
C GLU A 149 4.23 5.50 -21.95
N PRO A 150 5.19 6.39 -22.33
CA PRO A 150 6.61 6.06 -22.41
C PRO A 150 7.12 5.81 -21.00
N GLY A 151 7.23 4.55 -20.60
CA GLY A 151 7.59 4.07 -19.26
C GLY A 151 6.69 2.94 -18.76
N GLY A 152 5.60 2.63 -19.46
CA GLY A 152 4.66 1.57 -19.09
C GLY A 152 5.13 0.13 -19.37
N ALA A 153 6.21 -0.03 -20.13
CA ALA A 153 6.85 -1.33 -20.36
C ALA A 153 8.09 -1.43 -19.48
N GLY A 154 7.91 -1.81 -18.22
CA GLY A 154 9.01 -2.14 -17.32
C GLY A 154 9.88 -3.24 -17.93
N GLN A 155 11.02 -2.88 -18.50
CA GLN A 155 12.11 -3.81 -18.71
C GLN A 155 12.72 -4.15 -17.34
N GLU A 156 12.12 -5.11 -16.66
CA GLU A 156 12.82 -5.80 -15.59
C GLU A 156 13.67 -6.90 -16.25
N GLN A 157 14.92 -6.59 -16.56
CA GLN A 157 15.94 -7.61 -16.68
C GLN A 157 16.24 -8.10 -15.25
N GLY A 158 15.79 -9.31 -14.94
CA GLY A 158 16.23 -10.01 -13.73
C GLY A 158 17.77 -10.17 -13.72
N PRO A 159 18.39 -10.35 -12.54
CA PRO A 159 19.84 -10.47 -12.43
C PRO A 159 20.31 -11.70 -13.24
N GLY A 160 21.09 -11.44 -14.29
CA GLY A 160 21.63 -12.43 -15.19
C GLY A 160 22.47 -13.45 -14.45
N GLN A 161 22.15 -14.73 -14.63
CA GLN A 161 23.06 -15.81 -14.34
C GLN A 161 24.31 -15.65 -15.21
N GLY A 162 25.45 -15.49 -14.55
CA GLY A 162 26.75 -15.37 -15.20
C GLY A 162 27.05 -16.60 -16.05
N GLN A 163 27.11 -16.43 -17.36
CA GLN A 163 27.73 -17.37 -18.24
C GLN A 163 29.25 -17.15 -18.23
N THR A 164 29.98 -18.09 -17.63
CA THR A 164 31.41 -18.21 -17.76
C THR A 164 31.73 -18.65 -19.19
N SER A 165 32.28 -17.76 -19.99
CA SER A 165 32.86 -18.06 -21.29
C SER A 165 34.26 -18.69 -21.10
N GLY A 166 34.36 -20.00 -21.26
CA GLY A 166 35.61 -20.69 -21.44
C GLY A 166 35.93 -20.82 -22.94
N GLN A 167 36.93 -20.11 -23.41
CA GLN A 167 37.57 -20.38 -24.73
C GLN A 167 38.43 -21.64 -24.67
N GLY A 168 38.19 -22.55 -25.61
CA GLY A 168 39.07 -23.67 -25.89
C GLY A 168 38.87 -24.14 -27.33
N GLN A 169 39.76 -23.71 -28.24
CA GLN A 169 39.85 -24.21 -29.60
C GLN A 169 40.53 -25.59 -29.62
N THR A 170 40.03 -26.54 -30.40
CA THR A 170 40.79 -27.28 -31.43
C THR A 170 39.91 -28.24 -32.23
N PRO A 171 40.23 -28.53 -33.51
CA PRO A 171 39.31 -29.15 -34.46
C PRO A 171 39.55 -30.65 -34.63
N GLY A 172 38.50 -31.39 -34.96
CA GLY A 172 38.60 -32.79 -35.34
C GLY A 172 37.43 -33.23 -36.22
N GLN A 173 37.77 -33.68 -37.42
CA GLN A 173 36.91 -34.21 -38.49
C GLN A 173 36.21 -35.52 -38.11
N GLY A 174 35.01 -35.77 -38.68
CA GLY A 174 34.42 -37.10 -38.73
C GLY A 174 32.97 -37.10 -39.24
N GLN A 175 32.79 -37.47 -40.50
CA GLN A 175 31.52 -37.69 -41.18
C GLN A 175 30.79 -38.95 -40.66
N THR A 176 29.46 -38.96 -40.55
CA THR A 176 28.51 -39.73 -41.40
C THR A 176 27.07 -39.66 -40.86
N PRO A 177 26.03 -39.85 -41.71
CA PRO A 177 24.66 -39.40 -41.47
C PRO A 177 23.76 -40.48 -40.88
N GLY A 178 22.84 -40.08 -40.02
CA GLY A 178 21.76 -40.92 -39.53
C GLY A 178 20.45 -40.16 -39.49
N GLN A 179 19.50 -40.56 -40.34
CA GLN A 179 18.13 -40.11 -40.38
C GLN A 179 17.40 -40.46 -39.08
N GLY A 180 16.67 -39.51 -38.54
CA GLY A 180 15.74 -39.71 -37.45
C GLY A 180 14.82 -38.51 -37.31
N GLN A 181 13.70 -38.52 -38.06
CA GLN A 181 12.61 -37.62 -37.85
C GLN A 181 11.97 -37.90 -36.49
N THR A 182 12.00 -36.94 -35.60
CA THR A 182 11.02 -36.80 -34.51
C THR A 182 10.64 -35.32 -34.39
N SER A 183 9.41 -35.05 -34.81
CA SER A 183 8.72 -33.79 -34.64
C SER A 183 8.57 -33.49 -33.13
N GLY A 184 9.51 -32.75 -32.59
CA GLY A 184 9.37 -32.10 -31.29
C GLY A 184 8.55 -30.85 -31.47
N GLN A 185 7.25 -30.91 -31.20
CA GLN A 185 6.45 -29.73 -30.95
C GLN A 185 7.04 -29.03 -29.71
N GLY A 186 7.79 -27.97 -29.94
CA GLY A 186 8.11 -27.01 -28.92
C GLY A 186 6.82 -26.36 -28.43
N GLN A 187 6.31 -26.82 -27.28
CA GLN A 187 5.34 -26.06 -26.52
C GLN A 187 6.06 -24.79 -26.05
N THR A 188 5.92 -23.72 -26.80
CA THR A 188 6.08 -22.38 -26.26
C THR A 188 4.99 -22.23 -25.21
N SER A 189 5.37 -22.33 -23.95
CA SER A 189 4.54 -21.90 -22.83
C SER A 189 4.22 -20.43 -23.08
N GLY A 190 3.00 -20.20 -23.55
CA GLY A 190 2.46 -18.86 -23.76
C GLY A 190 2.38 -18.18 -22.39
N GLN A 191 3.39 -17.42 -22.05
CA GLN A 191 3.28 -16.45 -20.98
C GLN A 191 2.21 -15.45 -21.44
N GLU A 192 1.04 -15.45 -20.79
CA GLU A 192 0.07 -14.39 -20.98
C GLU A 192 0.77 -13.05 -20.75
N PRO A 193 0.49 -12.02 -21.57
CA PRO A 193 1.10 -10.72 -21.43
C PRO A 193 0.83 -10.20 -19.99
N ARG A 194 1.88 -9.85 -19.29
CA ARG A 194 1.83 -9.33 -17.91
C ARG A 194 0.88 -8.13 -17.89
N ARG A 195 -0.21 -8.23 -17.14
CA ARG A 195 -1.17 -7.13 -17.01
C ARG A 195 -0.51 -5.98 -16.27
N ILE A 196 -0.73 -4.76 -16.76
CA ILE A 196 -0.24 -3.55 -16.10
C ILE A 196 -1.09 -3.33 -14.84
N PRO A 197 -0.49 -3.24 -13.63
CA PRO A 197 -1.24 -2.96 -12.42
C PRO A 197 -1.96 -1.60 -12.51
N LEU A 198 -3.26 -1.61 -12.20
CA LEU A 198 -4.10 -0.41 -12.19
C LEU A 198 -4.03 0.23 -10.80
N THR A 199 -2.96 0.99 -10.48
CA THR A 199 -2.91 1.77 -9.25
C THR A 199 -3.87 2.95 -9.30
N ALA A 200 -4.33 3.44 -8.13
CA ALA A 200 -5.25 4.56 -8.06
C ALA A 200 -4.70 5.81 -8.75
N GLU A 201 -3.40 6.08 -8.61
CA GLU A 201 -2.70 7.21 -9.23
C GLU A 201 -2.70 7.12 -10.76
N ARG A 202 -2.38 5.93 -11.29
CA ARG A 202 -2.37 5.69 -12.75
C ARG A 202 -3.78 5.79 -13.33
N VAL A 203 -4.75 5.19 -12.65
CA VAL A 203 -6.16 5.26 -13.05
C VAL A 203 -6.66 6.71 -13.01
N TYR A 204 -6.34 7.46 -11.95
CA TYR A 204 -6.71 8.87 -11.83
C TYR A 204 -6.17 9.70 -13.02
N ARG A 205 -4.88 9.54 -13.34
CA ARG A 205 -4.24 10.24 -14.47
C ARG A 205 -4.94 9.87 -15.78
N ALA A 206 -5.13 8.59 -16.04
CA ALA A 206 -5.79 8.12 -17.24
C ALA A 206 -7.25 8.64 -17.37
N LEU A 207 -8.01 8.68 -16.27
CA LEU A 207 -9.38 9.23 -16.27
C LEU A 207 -9.40 10.74 -16.55
N LYS A 208 -8.44 11.50 -16.01
CA LYS A 208 -8.31 12.95 -16.30
C LYS A 208 -7.93 13.20 -17.75
N GLU A 209 -7.00 12.45 -18.33
CA GLU A 209 -6.61 12.54 -19.73
C GLU A 209 -7.75 12.19 -20.70
N MET A 210 -8.59 11.23 -20.31
CA MET A 210 -9.76 10.87 -21.12
C MET A 210 -10.83 11.96 -21.21
N GLY A 211 -10.81 12.97 -20.34
CA GLY A 211 -11.76 14.09 -20.37
C GLY A 211 -13.21 13.62 -20.32
N LEU A 212 -13.57 12.78 -19.35
CA LEU A 212 -14.90 12.17 -19.26
C LEU A 212 -16.02 13.21 -19.20
N SER A 213 -17.10 13.00 -19.96
CA SER A 213 -18.32 13.79 -19.76
C SER A 213 -18.95 13.50 -18.40
N GLY A 214 -19.62 14.48 -17.79
CA GLY A 214 -20.27 14.31 -16.49
C GLY A 214 -21.21 13.09 -16.44
N ARG A 215 -21.96 12.82 -17.50
CA ARG A 215 -22.82 11.62 -17.61
C ARG A 215 -22.00 10.33 -17.55
N ARG A 216 -20.85 10.28 -18.24
CA ARG A 216 -20.00 9.09 -18.24
C ARG A 216 -19.33 8.88 -16.90
N LEU A 217 -18.89 9.96 -16.24
CA LEU A 217 -18.35 9.93 -14.90
C LEU A 217 -19.37 9.34 -13.91
N GLN A 218 -20.59 9.85 -13.87
CA GLN A 218 -21.66 9.33 -13.03
C GLN A 218 -21.99 7.87 -13.30
N GLN A 219 -21.98 7.46 -14.58
CA GLN A 219 -22.21 6.07 -14.95
C GLN A 219 -21.12 5.15 -14.39
N LEU A 220 -19.86 5.55 -14.47
CA LEU A 220 -18.73 4.78 -13.90
C LEU A 220 -18.79 4.78 -12.38
N GLN A 221 -19.04 5.92 -11.74
CA GLN A 221 -19.23 5.99 -10.29
C GLN A 221 -20.31 5.03 -9.82
N SER A 222 -21.48 5.02 -10.47
CA SER A 222 -22.56 4.08 -10.15
C SER A 222 -22.19 2.61 -10.34
N GLU A 223 -21.37 2.29 -11.34
CA GLU A 223 -20.95 0.91 -11.62
C GLU A 223 -19.91 0.38 -10.63
N PHE A 224 -18.98 1.24 -10.21
CA PHE A 224 -17.87 0.84 -9.35
C PHE A 224 -18.11 1.14 -7.86
N TYR A 225 -19.18 1.85 -7.52
CA TYR A 225 -19.53 2.18 -6.14
C TYR A 225 -19.75 0.92 -5.29
N VAL A 226 -19.04 0.80 -4.19
CA VAL A 226 -19.17 -0.26 -3.20
C VAL A 226 -19.41 0.32 -1.82
N ASP A 227 -18.67 1.33 -1.41
CA ASP A 227 -18.75 2.00 -0.11
C ASP A 227 -18.71 3.52 -0.26
N SER A 228 -19.00 4.22 0.84
CA SER A 228 -18.95 5.68 0.88
C SER A 228 -17.59 6.15 1.39
N HIS A 229 -17.00 7.13 0.69
CA HIS A 229 -15.73 7.76 1.04
C HIS A 229 -15.90 9.05 1.87
N ASP A 230 -17.07 9.26 2.46
CA ASP A 230 -17.40 10.46 3.25
C ASP A 230 -16.54 10.59 4.53
N LEU A 231 -16.02 9.47 5.04
CA LEU A 231 -15.18 9.45 6.24
C LEU A 231 -13.68 9.73 5.95
N TRP A 232 -13.29 9.83 4.67
CA TRP A 232 -11.89 10.06 4.28
C TRP A 232 -11.45 11.52 4.43
N GLU A 233 -12.39 12.46 4.58
CA GLU A 233 -12.15 13.90 4.56
C GLU A 233 -11.97 14.55 5.93
N GLN A 234 -11.90 13.79 7.00
CA GLN A 234 -11.66 14.36 8.31
C GLN A 234 -10.20 14.80 8.44
N GLU A 235 -9.87 15.91 7.75
CA GLU A 235 -8.51 16.46 7.62
C GLU A 235 -7.95 17.05 8.92
N ASP A 236 -8.74 17.23 9.95
CA ASP A 236 -8.34 18.08 11.09
C ASP A 236 -7.50 17.37 12.16
N ASP A 237 -7.25 16.08 12.03
CA ASP A 237 -6.43 15.34 13.00
C ASP A 237 -5.22 14.66 12.37
N SER A 238 -4.34 15.48 11.77
CA SER A 238 -3.06 15.03 11.20
C SER A 238 -2.20 14.24 12.20
N ARG A 239 -2.43 14.39 13.51
CA ARG A 239 -1.76 13.63 14.58
C ARG A 239 -2.24 12.19 14.67
N GLN A 240 -3.52 11.90 14.36
CA GLN A 240 -4.06 10.53 14.38
C GLN A 240 -3.96 9.84 13.03
N ALA A 241 -3.98 10.57 11.93
CA ALA A 241 -3.89 10.03 10.58
C ALA A 241 -2.54 9.35 10.30
N ARG A 242 -1.43 9.95 10.73
CA ARG A 242 -0.07 9.40 10.53
C ARG A 242 0.14 8.01 11.14
N PRO A 243 -0.17 7.75 12.43
CA PRO A 243 -0.04 6.42 13.02
C PRO A 243 -0.87 5.35 12.31
N ARG A 244 -2.07 5.72 11.84
CA ARG A 244 -2.93 4.81 11.05
C ARG A 244 -2.32 4.45 9.71
N GLN A 245 -1.84 5.45 8.99
CA GLN A 245 -1.17 5.25 7.71
C GLN A 245 0.08 4.38 7.86
N GLU A 246 0.90 4.62 8.90
CA GLU A 246 2.07 3.80 9.20
C GLU A 246 1.68 2.35 9.49
N GLN A 247 0.64 2.12 10.30
CA GLN A 247 0.14 0.78 10.58
C GLN A 247 -0.32 0.04 9.32
N TRP A 248 -1.02 0.72 8.41
CA TRP A 248 -1.45 0.11 7.15
C TRP A 248 -0.29 -0.14 6.19
N ASN A 249 0.73 0.71 6.18
CA ASN A 249 1.95 0.46 5.45
C ASN A 249 2.68 -0.79 5.98
N ASP A 250 2.80 -0.93 7.31
CA ASP A 250 3.39 -2.12 7.94
C ASP A 250 2.58 -3.39 7.63
N ASN A 251 1.25 -3.28 7.62
CA ASN A 251 0.39 -4.40 7.24
C ASN A 251 0.60 -4.80 5.77
N ARG A 252 0.76 -3.84 4.86
CA ARG A 252 1.02 -4.10 3.44
C ARG A 252 2.38 -4.76 3.22
N GLU A 253 3.44 -4.34 3.93
CA GLU A 253 4.75 -5.00 3.89
C GLU A 253 4.66 -6.46 4.38
N LYS A 254 3.88 -6.72 5.45
CA LYS A 254 3.63 -8.08 5.96
C LYS A 254 2.88 -8.93 4.94
N VAL A 255 1.84 -8.37 4.30
CA VAL A 255 1.08 -9.05 3.24
C VAL A 255 2.02 -9.44 2.09
N GLN A 256 2.88 -8.54 1.62
CA GLN A 256 3.86 -8.85 0.58
C GLN A 256 4.76 -10.01 0.99
N THR A 257 5.37 -9.93 2.17
CA THR A 257 6.29 -10.96 2.68
C THR A 257 5.60 -12.33 2.79
N GLN A 258 4.36 -12.35 3.27
CA GLN A 258 3.59 -13.58 3.38
C GLN A 258 3.22 -14.16 2.01
N MET A 259 2.81 -13.32 1.05
CA MET A 259 2.49 -13.77 -0.30
C MET A 259 3.72 -14.34 -1.03
N GLU A 260 4.87 -13.68 -0.92
CA GLU A 260 6.13 -14.14 -1.50
C GLU A 260 6.59 -15.46 -0.87
N THR A 261 6.41 -15.62 0.45
CA THR A 261 6.76 -16.86 1.17
C THR A 261 5.82 -18.01 0.82
N MET A 262 4.53 -17.75 0.66
CA MET A 262 3.53 -18.76 0.31
C MET A 262 3.57 -19.13 -1.17
N GLY A 263 3.84 -18.17 -2.05
CA GLY A 263 3.89 -18.36 -3.50
C GLY A 263 4.95 -19.36 -3.96
N SER A 264 5.98 -19.60 -3.13
CA SER A 264 7.00 -20.63 -3.40
C SER A 264 6.51 -22.08 -3.21
N LYS A 265 5.34 -22.29 -2.59
CA LYS A 265 4.81 -23.61 -2.24
C LYS A 265 3.51 -23.99 -2.97
N ASP A 266 2.70 -23.02 -3.34
CA ASP A 266 1.43 -23.21 -4.08
C ASP A 266 1.34 -22.10 -5.14
N GLU A 267 1.69 -22.42 -6.36
CA GLU A 267 1.55 -21.55 -7.53
C GLU A 267 0.08 -21.33 -7.87
N SER A 268 -0.65 -20.61 -7.05
CA SER A 268 -1.94 -20.11 -7.49
C SER A 268 -1.71 -18.78 -8.23
N GLU A 269 -1.81 -18.81 -9.55
CA GLU A 269 -1.99 -17.62 -10.40
C GLU A 269 -3.08 -16.69 -9.87
N ASP A 270 -3.93 -17.23 -9.02
CA ASP A 270 -5.11 -16.63 -8.42
C ASP A 270 -4.84 -15.36 -7.61
N ASN A 271 -3.64 -15.19 -7.04
CA ASN A 271 -3.30 -14.03 -6.19
C ASN A 271 -2.26 -13.10 -6.82
N ARG A 272 -1.82 -13.39 -8.04
CA ARG A 272 -0.75 -12.66 -8.71
C ARG A 272 -1.06 -11.18 -8.93
N SER A 273 -2.30 -10.87 -9.30
CA SER A 273 -2.75 -9.49 -9.49
C SER A 273 -2.59 -8.63 -8.23
N LEU A 274 -2.91 -9.19 -7.06
CA LEU A 274 -2.74 -8.49 -5.78
C LEU A 274 -1.26 -8.32 -5.43
N LEU A 275 -0.44 -9.36 -5.65
CA LEU A 275 0.99 -9.29 -5.38
C LEU A 275 1.67 -8.24 -6.25
N ASP A 276 1.38 -8.21 -7.55
CA ASP A 276 1.91 -7.20 -8.47
C ASP A 276 1.51 -5.77 -8.02
N GLN A 277 0.25 -5.58 -7.59
CA GLN A 277 -0.22 -4.30 -7.07
C GLN A 277 0.52 -3.91 -5.77
N VAL A 278 0.61 -4.82 -4.80
CA VAL A 278 1.29 -4.58 -3.52
C VAL A 278 2.78 -4.26 -3.74
N GLN A 279 3.44 -4.96 -4.66
CA GLN A 279 4.84 -4.70 -4.99
C GLN A 279 5.03 -3.32 -5.61
N VAL A 280 4.17 -2.89 -6.53
CA VAL A 280 4.23 -1.55 -7.13
C VAL A 280 4.04 -0.48 -6.06
N GLU A 281 3.01 -0.60 -5.23
CA GLU A 281 2.73 0.36 -4.16
C GLU A 281 3.82 0.43 -3.10
N ASN A 282 4.47 -0.68 -2.77
CA ASN A 282 5.59 -0.69 -1.85
C ASN A 282 6.86 -0.09 -2.46
N ARG A 283 7.07 -0.24 -3.79
CA ARG A 283 8.20 0.38 -4.51
C ARG A 283 8.02 1.89 -4.67
N GLU A 284 6.82 2.35 -5.02
CA GLU A 284 6.54 3.77 -5.23
C GLU A 284 6.58 4.60 -3.94
N ARG A 285 6.49 3.93 -2.78
CA ARG A 285 6.45 4.56 -1.46
C ARG A 285 7.65 4.18 -0.58
N TYR A 286 8.81 4.00 -1.16
CA TYR A 286 10.00 3.97 -0.33
C TYR A 286 10.08 5.33 0.37
N ASP A 287 9.65 5.36 1.64
CA ASP A 287 9.78 6.56 2.48
C ASP A 287 11.27 6.76 2.75
N TYR A 288 11.89 7.60 1.91
CA TYR A 288 13.29 7.98 2.07
C TYR A 288 13.56 8.55 3.46
N SER A 289 12.58 9.20 4.10
CA SER A 289 12.68 9.69 5.46
C SER A 289 12.90 8.54 6.44
N ARG A 290 12.14 7.45 6.32
CA ARG A 290 12.28 6.24 7.15
C ARG A 290 13.59 5.51 6.87
N PHE A 291 14.00 5.46 5.61
CA PHE A 291 15.28 4.90 5.21
C PHE A 291 16.45 5.71 5.80
N LEU A 292 16.42 7.03 5.67
CA LEU A 292 17.46 7.92 6.19
C LEU A 292 17.53 7.90 7.72
N ARG A 293 16.41 7.75 8.42
CA ARG A 293 16.39 7.58 9.89
C ARG A 293 17.16 6.36 10.37
N LYS A 294 17.28 5.30 9.55
CA LYS A 294 18.09 4.12 9.89
C LYS A 294 19.59 4.42 9.98
N PHE A 295 20.05 5.49 9.35
CA PHE A 295 21.45 5.95 9.42
C PHE A 295 21.68 6.97 10.54
N ALA A 296 20.61 7.42 11.21
CA ALA A 296 20.72 8.36 12.31
C ALA A 296 21.26 7.64 13.56
N VAL A 297 22.34 8.16 14.12
CA VAL A 297 22.96 7.67 15.35
C VAL A 297 22.51 8.57 16.51
N LEU A 298 22.20 7.95 17.66
CA LEU A 298 21.86 8.67 18.88
C LEU A 298 23.11 9.37 19.40
N ARG A 299 23.05 10.68 19.59
CA ARG A 299 24.12 11.49 20.17
C ARG A 299 23.61 12.46 21.22
N GLU A 300 24.42 12.70 22.24
CA GLU A 300 24.18 13.75 23.22
C GLU A 300 24.58 15.11 22.60
N GLU A 301 23.66 16.05 22.57
CA GLU A 301 23.95 17.46 22.25
C GLU A 301 23.81 18.32 23.50
N MET A 302 24.71 19.31 23.67
CA MET A 302 24.57 20.35 24.67
C MET A 302 23.39 21.26 24.32
N GLN A 303 22.21 20.83 24.73
CA GLN A 303 20.95 21.56 24.57
C GLN A 303 20.12 21.33 25.82
N VAL A 304 19.67 22.41 26.42
CA VAL A 304 18.80 22.33 27.60
C VAL A 304 17.53 21.58 27.26
N ASP A 305 17.28 20.49 27.97
CA ASP A 305 16.05 19.71 27.86
C ASP A 305 15.03 20.15 28.92
N PRO A 306 13.99 20.93 28.57
CA PRO A 306 13.00 21.42 29.53
C PRO A 306 12.09 20.31 30.10
N ASP A 307 12.03 19.15 29.42
CA ASP A 307 11.18 18.03 29.82
C ASP A 307 11.85 17.06 30.76
N SER A 308 13.16 17.20 30.97
CA SER A 308 13.99 16.35 31.87
C SER A 308 14.78 17.21 32.84
N PHE A 309 15.06 16.66 34.03
CA PHE A 309 15.85 17.35 35.02
C PHE A 309 17.08 16.54 35.45
N ASP A 310 18.14 17.25 35.94
CA ASP A 310 19.35 16.62 36.43
C ASP A 310 19.07 15.87 37.74
N TYR A 311 19.14 14.54 37.67
CA TYR A 311 18.90 13.67 38.83
C TYR A 311 19.97 13.78 39.87
N ALA A 312 21.22 14.08 39.51
CA ALA A 312 22.31 14.26 40.43
C ALA A 312 22.11 15.55 41.24
N PHE A 313 21.71 16.62 40.60
CA PHE A 313 21.41 17.90 41.21
C PHE A 313 20.18 17.83 42.13
N TYR A 314 19.15 17.11 41.66
CA TYR A 314 17.94 16.81 42.43
C TYR A 314 18.28 16.05 43.76
N THR A 315 19.01 14.96 43.65
CA THR A 315 19.41 14.15 44.84
C THR A 315 20.36 14.88 45.77
N TYR A 316 21.24 15.69 45.21
CA TYR A 316 22.14 16.55 46.02
C TYR A 316 21.34 17.59 46.81
N GLY A 317 20.34 18.23 46.20
CA GLY A 317 19.45 19.15 46.91
C GLY A 317 18.71 18.50 48.06
N LEU A 318 18.17 17.29 47.86
CA LEU A 318 17.53 16.52 48.92
C LEU A 318 18.48 16.17 50.07
N SER A 319 19.73 15.84 49.78
CA SER A 319 20.73 15.49 50.80
C SER A 319 21.18 16.70 51.61
N LEU A 320 21.26 17.87 50.99
CA LEU A 320 21.77 19.09 51.62
C LEU A 320 20.69 19.85 52.40
N TYR A 321 19.48 19.91 51.88
CA TYR A 321 18.37 20.72 52.39
C TYR A 321 17.20 19.90 52.93
N GLY A 322 17.34 18.59 53.05
CA GLY A 322 16.32 17.70 53.59
C GLY A 322 15.19 17.46 52.61
N ASN A 323 14.09 18.22 52.69
CA ASN A 323 12.92 17.98 51.84
C ASN A 323 12.80 18.97 50.66
N MET A 324 13.89 19.68 50.32
CA MET A 324 13.84 20.66 49.21
C MET A 324 14.74 20.20 48.05
N PRO A 325 14.15 19.62 47.02
CA PRO A 325 14.90 19.25 45.82
C PRO A 325 15.31 20.48 45.02
N LEU A 326 16.52 20.46 44.48
CA LEU A 326 16.93 21.45 43.48
C LEU A 326 16.55 20.91 42.09
N LEU A 327 15.79 21.68 41.35
CA LEU A 327 15.36 21.35 40.00
C LEU A 327 16.15 22.17 38.98
N GLU A 328 16.96 21.51 38.21
CA GLU A 328 17.69 22.09 37.09
C GLU A 328 17.41 21.26 35.84
N PRO A 329 17.08 21.86 34.71
CA PRO A 329 16.88 21.10 33.48
C PRO A 329 18.19 20.45 33.03
N LEU A 330 18.09 19.30 32.35
CA LEU A 330 19.27 18.62 31.82
C LEU A 330 19.95 19.51 30.76
N GLU A 331 21.26 19.69 30.87
CA GLU A 331 22.04 20.50 29.93
C GLU A 331 22.35 19.75 28.61
N SER A 332 22.11 18.44 28.57
CA SER A 332 22.30 17.59 27.39
C SER A 332 21.02 16.87 27.02
N LYS A 333 20.73 16.84 25.72
CA LYS A 333 19.61 16.10 25.12
C LYS A 333 20.12 15.06 24.15
N GLU A 334 19.60 13.83 24.27
CA GLU A 334 19.86 12.80 23.27
C GLU A 334 19.05 13.10 21.98
N VAL A 335 19.76 13.28 20.86
CA VAL A 335 19.15 13.53 19.54
C VAL A 335 19.69 12.54 18.52
N TYR A 336 18.83 12.10 17.61
CA TYR A 336 19.27 11.33 16.46
C TYR A 336 19.90 12.25 15.43
N ARG A 337 21.09 11.92 14.94
CA ARG A 337 21.84 12.76 14.01
C ARG A 337 22.54 11.94 12.94
N ILE A 338 22.56 12.47 11.73
CA ILE A 338 23.40 12.01 10.62
C ILE A 338 24.51 13.06 10.44
N GLU A 339 25.77 12.65 10.56
CA GLU A 339 26.92 13.58 10.43
C GLU A 339 27.48 13.64 9.02
N ASP A 340 27.74 12.48 8.42
CA ASP A 340 28.27 12.34 7.08
C ASP A 340 27.35 11.44 6.26
N PHE A 341 26.90 11.92 5.12
CA PHE A 341 26.03 11.20 4.22
C PHE A 341 26.59 11.22 2.80
N ALA A 342 26.85 10.04 2.24
CA ALA A 342 27.32 9.91 0.88
C ALA A 342 26.18 9.38 -0.01
N ILE A 343 25.88 10.13 -1.07
CA ILE A 343 24.94 9.76 -2.11
C ILE A 343 25.75 9.33 -3.32
N VAL A 344 25.65 8.07 -3.70
CA VAL A 344 26.30 7.55 -4.90
C VAL A 344 25.25 7.43 -6.00
N ILE A 345 25.46 8.16 -7.09
CA ILE A 345 24.54 8.22 -8.24
C ILE A 345 25.19 7.46 -9.40
N ASP A 346 24.51 6.40 -9.83
CA ASP A 346 24.85 5.71 -11.06
C ASP A 346 24.42 6.60 -12.26
N THR A 347 25.40 7.01 -13.06
CA THR A 347 25.19 7.84 -14.26
C THR A 347 25.31 7.04 -15.55
N SER A 348 25.24 5.70 -15.47
CA SER A 348 25.22 4.84 -16.65
C SER A 348 24.05 5.18 -17.59
N MET A 349 24.16 4.81 -18.87
CA MET A 349 23.15 5.13 -19.90
C MET A 349 21.74 4.60 -19.60
N SER A 350 21.60 3.68 -18.64
CA SER A 350 20.32 3.14 -18.18
C SER A 350 19.58 4.07 -17.18
N CYS A 351 20.29 5.01 -16.55
CA CYS A 351 19.70 5.99 -15.63
C CYS A 351 19.34 7.26 -16.38
N SER A 352 18.03 7.52 -16.52
CA SER A 352 17.57 8.77 -17.14
C SER A 352 17.85 9.96 -16.22
N GLY A 353 18.32 11.10 -16.79
CA GLY A 353 18.57 12.32 -16.03
C GLY A 353 17.36 12.83 -15.24
N GLU A 354 16.15 12.54 -15.69
CA GLU A 354 14.88 12.86 -15.01
C GLU A 354 14.71 12.06 -13.72
N LEU A 355 15.07 10.78 -13.72
CA LEU A 355 15.04 9.92 -12.54
C LEU A 355 16.05 10.41 -11.47
N VAL A 356 17.25 10.79 -11.90
CA VAL A 356 18.30 11.34 -11.03
C VAL A 356 17.87 12.68 -10.43
N ALA A 357 17.27 13.56 -11.24
CA ALA A 357 16.77 14.85 -10.77
C ALA A 357 15.67 14.69 -9.72
N ARG A 358 14.71 13.81 -9.96
CA ARG A 358 13.64 13.49 -9.00
C ARG A 358 14.18 12.87 -7.70
N PHE A 359 15.14 11.96 -7.80
CA PHE A 359 15.78 11.37 -6.62
C PHE A 359 16.51 12.43 -5.77
N LEU A 360 17.23 13.36 -6.41
CA LEU A 360 17.92 14.45 -5.71
C LEU A 360 16.93 15.44 -5.09
N GLU A 361 15.83 15.75 -5.78
CA GLU A 361 14.75 16.62 -5.27
C GLU A 361 14.10 16.00 -4.02
N GLU A 362 13.67 14.75 -4.09
CA GLU A 362 13.08 14.03 -2.95
C GLU A 362 14.09 13.90 -1.78
N THR A 363 15.36 13.66 -2.07
CA THR A 363 16.41 13.59 -1.04
C THR A 363 16.63 14.95 -0.39
N TYR A 364 16.65 16.01 -1.17
CA TYR A 364 16.79 17.37 -0.66
C TYR A 364 15.60 17.79 0.20
N ASP A 365 14.38 17.47 -0.20
CA ASP A 365 13.16 17.77 0.55
C ASP A 365 13.18 17.07 1.91
N VAL A 366 13.55 15.79 1.96
CA VAL A 366 13.69 15.04 3.20
C VAL A 366 14.79 15.64 4.10
N LEU A 367 15.92 16.03 3.54
CA LEU A 367 17.03 16.64 4.29
C LEU A 367 16.66 18.04 4.79
N SER A 368 15.79 18.78 4.09
CA SER A 368 15.37 20.13 4.45
C SER A 368 14.18 20.15 5.43
N GLU A 369 13.21 19.23 5.31
CA GLU A 369 12.06 19.13 6.21
C GLU A 369 12.44 18.70 7.64
N SER A 370 13.45 17.89 7.77
CA SER A 370 13.88 17.39 9.08
C SER A 370 14.77 18.38 9.84
N GLY A 371 14.36 19.64 9.91
CA GLY A 371 15.11 20.76 10.54
C GLY A 371 15.63 20.53 11.95
N SER A 372 15.38 19.36 12.56
CA SER A 372 15.91 18.93 13.84
C SER A 372 17.03 17.89 13.72
N TYR A 373 16.99 17.02 12.71
CA TYR A 373 17.92 15.90 12.55
C TYR A 373 19.19 16.25 11.75
N PHE A 374 19.17 17.32 10.93
CA PHE A 374 20.20 17.58 9.91
C PHE A 374 20.91 18.93 10.07
N LYS A 375 20.94 19.52 11.25
CA LYS A 375 21.48 20.88 11.47
C LYS A 375 22.94 21.11 11.05
N LYS A 376 23.74 20.08 10.78
CA LYS A 376 25.10 20.18 10.18
C LYS A 376 25.44 18.82 9.55
N VAL A 377 24.88 18.50 8.41
CA VAL A 377 25.21 17.27 7.65
C VAL A 377 26.15 17.63 6.53
N HIS A 378 27.25 16.89 6.39
CA HIS A 378 28.08 16.93 5.19
C HIS A 378 27.51 15.90 4.21
N VAL A 379 26.94 16.39 3.10
CA VAL A 379 26.42 15.53 2.04
C VAL A 379 27.46 15.46 0.93
N HIS A 380 27.97 14.27 0.68
CA HIS A 380 28.88 13.97 -0.42
C HIS A 380 28.09 13.36 -1.56
N ILE A 381 28.08 14.01 -2.71
CA ILE A 381 27.45 13.47 -3.93
C ILE A 381 28.56 12.92 -4.81
N ILE A 382 28.51 11.62 -5.06
CA ILE A 382 29.50 10.90 -5.86
C ILE A 382 28.81 10.39 -7.13
N GLN A 383 29.31 10.79 -8.27
CA GLN A 383 28.86 10.22 -9.54
C GLN A 383 29.75 9.05 -9.91
N CYS A 384 29.16 7.93 -10.29
CA CYS A 384 29.86 6.77 -10.77
C CYS A 384 29.23 6.25 -12.07
N ASP A 385 30.10 5.83 -12.97
CA ASP A 385 29.78 5.04 -14.17
C ASP A 385 30.71 3.81 -14.13
N ASP A 386 31.56 3.60 -15.12
CA ASP A 386 32.62 2.57 -15.10
C ASP A 386 33.78 2.95 -14.17
N ALA A 387 33.86 4.22 -13.76
CA ALA A 387 34.81 4.76 -12.78
C ALA A 387 34.21 5.93 -12.03
N VAL A 388 34.73 6.18 -10.82
CA VAL A 388 34.35 7.36 -10.03
C VAL A 388 34.85 8.63 -10.73
N GLN A 389 33.97 9.56 -11.05
CA GLN A 389 34.29 10.86 -11.63
C GLN A 389 34.31 11.95 -10.55
#